data_aedd7b3c599cefabeec456dc8f7dc91d
#
_entry.id   aedd7b3c599cefabeec456dc8f7dc91d
#
_cell.length_a   1.000
_cell.length_b   1.000
_cell.length_c   1.000
_cell.angle_alpha   90.00
_cell.angle_beta   90.00
_cell.angle_gamma   90.00
#
_symmetry.space_group_name_H-M   'P 1'
#
loop_
_entity.id
_entity.type
_entity.pdbx_description
1 polymer ?
#
loop_
_entity_poly.entity_id
_entity_poly.type
_entity_poly.pdbx_seq_one_letter_code
_entity_poly.pdbx_strand_id
1 'polypeptide(L)'
;GYDEAMIEQLQDFILEGEIQPETMKNKNQVIVTANMDGQGNYYFYGKKPGDKISLRVPKTENYTDELLKFQSGEENYIEKEFEIAAIVNRPLAQEKDFLNTEVWTNAQSVIMTDEQMEENFGITDYSFINASPSDGADSESVSNQLLQIIRDVPKAVLQDYTSAIKTQKDYLRQQQIFFSSIAVILLIISSFHIVNSMNHTILARRREYGIIRAMGITDNGFYKMILQTGILYGLLADVFIFLIYHLILRRGMDYYMAHVLQFLHLTSDVPDMVLSGIMILNVLIAAAAVLFPARKMIREHIITEITQ
;
A
#
# COMPACT_ATOMS: atom_id res chain seq x y z
N GLY A 1 22.24 6.33 -15.18
CA GLY A 1 21.41 5.87 -16.30
C GLY A 1 20.42 4.81 -15.83
N TYR A 2 19.24 4.83 -16.39
CA TYR A 2 18.23 3.79 -16.20
C TYR A 2 17.82 3.30 -17.58
N ASP A 3 17.55 2.00 -17.70
CA ASP A 3 16.90 1.47 -18.88
C ASP A 3 15.43 1.93 -18.98
N GLU A 4 14.82 1.75 -20.13
CA GLU A 4 13.45 2.19 -20.40
C GLU A 4 12.45 1.58 -19.42
N ALA A 5 12.59 0.30 -19.07
CA ALA A 5 11.70 -0.39 -18.15
C ALA A 5 11.78 0.17 -16.72
N MET A 6 12.96 0.55 -16.27
CA MET A 6 13.14 1.23 -14.97
C MET A 6 12.59 2.65 -15.00
N ILE A 7 12.75 3.37 -16.11
CA ILE A 7 12.19 4.73 -16.26
C ILE A 7 10.66 4.68 -16.22
N GLU A 8 10.04 3.71 -16.90
CA GLU A 8 8.59 3.53 -16.83
C GLU A 8 8.08 3.27 -15.39
N GLN A 9 8.81 2.49 -14.60
CA GLN A 9 8.44 2.23 -13.19
C GLN A 9 8.50 3.48 -12.31
N LEU A 10 9.24 4.53 -12.70
CA LEU A 10 9.25 5.80 -11.97
C LEU A 10 7.92 6.57 -12.06
N GLN A 11 7.02 6.21 -12.97
CA GLN A 11 5.71 6.87 -13.09
C GLN A 11 4.90 6.81 -11.80
N ASP A 12 5.03 5.74 -11.00
CA ASP A 12 4.36 5.60 -9.72
C ASP A 12 4.89 6.55 -8.62
N PHE A 13 6.00 7.23 -8.88
CA PHE A 13 6.69 8.10 -7.94
C PHE A 13 6.72 9.58 -8.35
N ILE A 14 6.00 9.95 -9.42
CA ILE A 14 5.95 11.32 -9.93
C ILE A 14 5.24 12.24 -8.94
N LEU A 15 5.89 13.35 -8.61
CA LEU A 15 5.32 14.48 -7.87
C LEU A 15 4.79 15.54 -8.83
N GLU A 16 5.61 15.92 -9.81
CA GLU A 16 5.32 16.93 -10.82
C GLU A 16 5.93 16.53 -12.16
N GLY A 17 5.27 16.89 -13.27
CA GLY A 17 5.75 16.64 -14.62
C GLY A 17 5.24 15.34 -15.22
N GLU A 18 5.88 14.88 -16.27
CA GLU A 18 5.53 13.69 -17.05
C GLU A 18 6.80 12.96 -17.49
N ILE A 19 6.78 11.63 -17.44
CA ILE A 19 7.88 10.77 -17.87
C ILE A 19 7.51 10.12 -19.21
N GLN A 20 8.26 10.46 -20.26
CA GLN A 20 8.15 9.86 -21.58
C GLN A 20 9.57 9.59 -22.09
N PRO A 21 10.07 8.33 -22.06
CA PRO A 21 11.47 7.99 -22.37
C PRO A 21 11.91 8.52 -23.74
N GLU A 22 11.11 8.33 -24.76
CA GLU A 22 11.35 8.82 -26.13
C GLU A 22 11.53 10.35 -26.20
N THR A 23 10.68 11.09 -25.47
CA THR A 23 10.74 12.56 -25.44
C THR A 23 11.94 13.04 -24.65
N MET A 24 12.27 12.36 -23.55
CA MET A 24 13.44 12.67 -22.72
C MET A 24 14.74 12.62 -23.53
N LYS A 25 14.93 11.57 -24.34
CA LYS A 25 16.08 11.43 -25.20
C LYS A 25 16.17 12.57 -26.23
N ASN A 26 15.08 12.82 -26.96
CA ASN A 26 15.06 13.81 -28.04
C ASN A 26 15.23 15.26 -27.56
N LYS A 27 14.79 15.58 -26.33
CA LYS A 27 14.83 16.93 -25.76
C LYS A 27 15.93 17.13 -24.71
N ASN A 28 16.80 16.14 -24.53
CA ASN A 28 17.82 16.17 -23.48
C ASN A 28 17.23 16.45 -22.09
N GLN A 29 16.15 15.73 -21.76
CA GLN A 29 15.42 15.88 -20.51
C GLN A 29 15.87 14.85 -19.47
N VAL A 30 15.75 15.20 -18.19
CA VAL A 30 16.11 14.35 -17.07
C VAL A 30 15.03 14.35 -16.01
N ILE A 31 15.00 13.31 -15.20
CA ILE A 31 14.15 13.19 -14.02
C ILE A 31 15.01 13.53 -12.79
N VAL A 32 14.46 14.26 -11.84
CA VAL A 32 15.17 14.61 -10.60
C VAL A 32 14.42 14.12 -9.38
N THR A 33 15.15 13.76 -8.34
CA THR A 33 14.53 13.36 -7.07
C THR A 33 14.35 14.56 -6.16
N ALA A 34 13.16 14.71 -5.57
CA ALA A 34 12.87 15.77 -4.62
C ALA A 34 13.48 15.49 -3.25
N ASN A 35 13.76 16.56 -2.52
CA ASN A 35 13.95 16.52 -1.07
C ASN A 35 12.61 16.61 -0.36
N MET A 36 12.57 16.16 0.88
CA MET A 36 11.42 16.36 1.76
C MET A 36 11.83 17.25 2.93
N ASP A 37 11.06 18.30 3.20
CA ASP A 37 11.29 19.15 4.36
C ASP A 37 10.80 18.50 5.66
N GLY A 38 11.11 19.12 6.80
CA GLY A 38 10.67 18.63 8.11
C GLY A 38 9.15 18.64 8.35
N GLN A 39 8.37 19.19 7.41
CA GLN A 39 6.90 19.25 7.42
C GLN A 39 6.30 18.21 6.46
N GLY A 40 7.12 17.48 5.72
CA GLY A 40 6.67 16.48 4.75
C GLY A 40 6.37 17.02 3.35
N ASN A 41 6.74 18.27 3.05
CA ASN A 41 6.57 18.82 1.71
C ASN A 41 7.77 18.48 0.84
N TYR A 42 7.51 18.08 -0.38
CA TYR A 42 8.55 17.78 -1.37
C TYR A 42 8.97 19.07 -2.11
N TYR A 43 10.25 19.20 -2.41
CA TYR A 43 10.80 20.31 -3.18
C TYR A 43 12.07 19.92 -3.91
N PHE A 44 12.40 20.64 -4.99
CA PHE A 44 13.65 20.52 -5.71
C PHE A 44 14.26 21.89 -5.97
N TYR A 45 15.00 22.47 -5.01
CA TYR A 45 15.72 23.75 -5.12
C TYR A 45 14.93 24.89 -5.77
N GLY A 46 13.60 24.93 -5.60
CA GLY A 46 12.72 25.92 -6.20
C GLY A 46 12.54 25.80 -7.72
N LYS A 47 13.01 24.70 -8.33
CA LYS A 47 12.84 24.40 -9.74
C LYS A 47 11.62 23.50 -9.98
N LYS A 48 11.10 23.57 -11.22
CA LYS A 48 9.92 22.85 -11.69
C LYS A 48 10.22 22.12 -13.00
N PRO A 49 9.36 21.18 -13.42
CA PRO A 49 9.42 20.62 -14.77
C PRO A 49 9.42 21.74 -15.83
N GLY A 50 10.30 21.63 -16.82
CA GLY A 50 10.61 22.62 -17.84
C GLY A 50 11.76 23.56 -17.51
N ASP A 51 12.20 23.62 -16.23
CA ASP A 51 13.38 24.39 -15.85
C ASP A 51 14.67 23.65 -16.25
N LYS A 52 15.73 24.44 -16.47
CA LYS A 52 17.04 23.91 -16.83
C LYS A 52 17.94 23.70 -15.61
N ILE A 53 18.72 22.64 -15.66
CA ILE A 53 19.79 22.34 -14.71
C ILE A 53 21.09 22.07 -15.47
N SER A 54 22.22 22.44 -14.86
CA SER A 54 23.54 22.08 -15.36
C SER A 54 24.12 20.95 -14.52
N LEU A 55 24.56 19.90 -15.19
CA LEU A 55 25.23 18.76 -14.56
C LEU A 55 26.72 18.80 -14.88
N ARG A 56 27.53 18.61 -13.85
CA ARG A 56 29.00 18.51 -13.96
C ARG A 56 29.41 17.09 -13.57
N VAL A 57 29.99 16.37 -14.53
CA VAL A 57 30.50 15.02 -14.34
C VAL A 57 32.01 15.02 -14.52
N PRO A 58 32.80 14.42 -13.61
CA PRO A 58 34.26 14.34 -13.77
C PRO A 58 34.64 13.62 -15.07
N LYS A 59 35.65 14.11 -15.77
CA LYS A 59 36.29 13.41 -16.88
C LYS A 59 37.20 12.32 -16.32
N THR A 60 36.75 11.09 -16.34
CA THR A 60 37.51 9.95 -15.81
C THR A 60 37.18 8.69 -16.61
N GLU A 61 38.19 7.82 -16.75
CA GLU A 61 38.00 6.50 -17.34
C GLU A 61 37.48 5.47 -16.31
N ASN A 62 37.54 5.80 -15.02
CA ASN A 62 37.13 4.91 -13.95
C ASN A 62 36.16 5.63 -12.98
N TYR A 63 34.90 5.70 -13.37
CA TYR A 63 33.86 6.38 -12.62
C TYR A 63 33.61 5.77 -11.24
N THR A 64 33.88 4.48 -11.04
CA THR A 64 33.62 3.79 -9.78
C THR A 64 34.52 4.24 -8.64
N ASP A 65 35.80 4.52 -8.93
CA ASP A 65 36.81 4.86 -7.91
C ASP A 65 37.05 6.38 -7.80
N GLU A 66 36.76 7.13 -8.87
CA GLU A 66 37.14 8.56 -8.97
C GLU A 66 35.96 9.54 -8.81
N LEU A 67 34.73 9.09 -8.93
CA LEU A 67 33.55 9.94 -8.62
C LEU A 67 33.58 10.55 -7.22
N LEU A 68 34.30 9.91 -6.28
CA LEU A 68 34.44 10.36 -4.91
C LEU A 68 35.60 11.37 -4.72
N LYS A 69 36.44 11.57 -5.73
CA LYS A 69 37.56 12.53 -5.66
C LYS A 69 37.11 13.83 -6.30
N PHE A 70 36.76 14.81 -5.49
CA PHE A 70 36.60 16.19 -5.97
C PHE A 70 37.90 16.67 -6.59
N GLN A 71 37.93 16.74 -7.92
CA GLN A 71 39.07 17.33 -8.63
C GLN A 71 38.87 18.84 -8.72
N SER A 72 39.87 19.61 -8.37
CA SER A 72 39.86 21.06 -8.56
C SER A 72 40.26 21.41 -9.99
N GLY A 73 39.45 22.21 -10.66
CA GLY A 73 39.67 22.72 -12.02
C GLY A 73 38.49 22.41 -12.98
N GLU A 74 38.05 23.44 -13.71
CA GLU A 74 36.92 23.31 -14.64
C GLU A 74 37.24 22.37 -15.83
N GLU A 75 38.51 22.28 -16.20
CA GLU A 75 39.00 21.41 -17.27
C GLU A 75 38.76 19.90 -17.00
N ASN A 76 38.57 19.53 -15.72
CA ASN A 76 38.42 18.15 -15.30
C ASN A 76 36.96 17.68 -15.32
N TYR A 77 36.04 18.52 -15.77
CA TYR A 77 34.61 18.20 -15.79
C TYR A 77 34.02 18.32 -17.20
N ILE A 78 33.02 17.51 -17.48
CA ILE A 78 32.07 17.66 -18.57
C ILE A 78 30.87 18.37 -18.01
N GLU A 79 30.52 19.53 -18.53
CA GLU A 79 29.32 20.25 -18.14
C GLU A 79 28.28 20.19 -19.25
N LYS A 80 27.05 19.80 -18.92
CA LYS A 80 25.92 19.67 -19.82
C LYS A 80 24.66 20.26 -19.21
N GLU A 81 23.85 20.89 -20.03
CA GLU A 81 22.57 21.47 -19.63
C GLU A 81 21.42 20.52 -20.01
N PHE A 82 20.52 20.29 -19.07
CA PHE A 82 19.35 19.43 -19.22
C PHE A 82 18.08 20.17 -18.78
N GLU A 83 16.96 19.78 -19.35
CA GLU A 83 15.63 20.23 -18.92
C GLU A 83 15.02 19.19 -17.98
N ILE A 84 14.35 19.62 -16.93
CA ILE A 84 13.66 18.73 -16.00
C ILE A 84 12.36 18.26 -16.65
N ALA A 85 12.21 16.97 -16.92
CA ALA A 85 10.96 16.36 -17.40
C ALA A 85 9.98 16.13 -16.25
N ALA A 86 10.47 15.56 -15.15
CA ALA A 86 9.66 15.23 -14.00
C ALA A 86 10.48 15.31 -12.70
N ILE A 87 9.77 15.54 -11.61
CA ILE A 87 10.28 15.45 -10.25
C ILE A 87 9.62 14.24 -9.60
N VAL A 88 10.43 13.31 -9.07
CA VAL A 88 9.97 12.11 -8.37
C VAL A 88 10.34 12.17 -6.88
N ASN A 89 9.60 11.47 -6.03
CA ASN A 89 9.86 11.50 -4.59
C ASN A 89 11.05 10.63 -4.18
N ARG A 90 11.46 9.68 -5.00
CA ARG A 90 12.62 8.80 -4.73
C ARG A 90 13.12 8.12 -6.01
N PRO A 91 14.39 7.70 -6.07
CA PRO A 91 14.89 6.83 -7.12
C PRO A 91 14.43 5.38 -6.87
N LEU A 92 14.43 4.53 -7.91
CA LEU A 92 14.17 3.09 -7.77
C LEU A 92 15.36 2.35 -7.14
N ALA A 93 16.57 2.67 -7.61
CA ALA A 93 17.80 2.16 -7.06
C ALA A 93 18.33 3.16 -6.01
N GLN A 94 18.26 2.79 -4.75
CA GLN A 94 18.99 3.52 -3.72
C GLN A 94 20.34 2.85 -3.54
N GLU A 95 21.40 3.56 -3.87
CA GLU A 95 22.78 3.17 -3.59
C GLU A 95 23.11 3.26 -2.09
N LYS A 96 22.22 2.75 -1.24
CA LYS A 96 22.45 2.78 0.21
C LYS A 96 23.73 2.06 0.63
N ASP A 97 24.12 1.05 -0.15
CA ASP A 97 25.25 0.20 0.21
C ASP A 97 26.59 0.73 -0.32
N PHE A 98 26.57 1.66 -1.27
CA PHE A 98 27.80 2.11 -1.90
C PHE A 98 28.64 3.01 -0.98
N LEU A 99 28.05 3.74 -0.08
CA LEU A 99 28.76 4.73 0.73
C LEU A 99 28.62 4.55 2.24
N ASN A 100 27.76 3.67 2.72
CA ASN A 100 27.52 3.35 4.14
C ASN A 100 27.69 4.57 5.10
N THR A 101 27.30 5.75 4.64
CA THR A 101 27.43 6.99 5.37
C THR A 101 26.10 7.74 5.39
N GLU A 102 25.63 8.08 6.57
CA GLU A 102 24.45 8.91 6.81
C GLU A 102 24.48 10.28 6.09
N VAL A 103 25.65 10.68 5.60
CA VAL A 103 25.89 11.96 4.92
C VAL A 103 25.13 12.06 3.57
N TRP A 104 24.78 10.94 2.95
CA TRP A 104 24.16 10.89 1.61
C TRP A 104 22.66 10.71 1.61
N THR A 105 22.03 10.69 2.76
CA THR A 105 20.55 10.61 2.87
C THR A 105 19.81 11.79 2.21
N ASN A 106 20.55 12.90 1.97
CA ASN A 106 20.02 14.07 1.28
C ASN A 106 20.58 14.24 -0.14
N ALA A 107 21.33 13.28 -0.67
CA ALA A 107 21.81 13.35 -2.04
C ALA A 107 20.64 13.19 -3.01
N GLN A 108 20.49 14.19 -3.87
CA GLN A 108 19.51 14.13 -4.95
C GLN A 108 20.07 13.37 -6.12
N SER A 109 19.23 12.52 -6.70
CA SER A 109 19.60 11.80 -7.91
C SER A 109 19.03 12.54 -9.12
N VAL A 110 19.85 12.59 -10.18
CA VAL A 110 19.42 12.97 -11.51
C VAL A 110 19.42 11.72 -12.37
N ILE A 111 18.27 11.38 -12.93
CA ILE A 111 18.02 10.14 -13.65
C ILE A 111 17.81 10.47 -15.12
N MET A 112 18.48 9.76 -16.00
CA MET A 112 18.35 9.86 -17.45
C MET A 112 18.36 8.47 -18.08
N THR A 113 18.11 8.36 -19.37
CA THR A 113 18.20 7.07 -20.06
C THR A 113 19.66 6.62 -20.19
N ASP A 114 19.88 5.32 -20.32
CA ASP A 114 21.22 4.76 -20.54
C ASP A 114 21.87 5.34 -21.79
N GLU A 115 21.08 5.52 -22.86
CA GLU A 115 21.60 6.15 -24.09
C GLU A 115 22.02 7.61 -23.86
N GLN A 116 21.29 8.37 -23.05
CA GLN A 116 21.70 9.73 -22.68
C GLN A 116 22.99 9.75 -21.87
N MET A 117 23.21 8.75 -21.01
CA MET A 117 24.49 8.61 -20.28
C MET A 117 25.65 8.36 -21.22
N GLU A 118 25.48 7.47 -22.21
CA GLU A 118 26.49 7.20 -23.22
C GLU A 118 26.74 8.43 -24.10
N GLU A 119 25.70 9.03 -24.67
CA GLU A 119 25.81 10.18 -25.59
C GLU A 119 26.40 11.43 -24.94
N ASN A 120 26.03 11.73 -23.69
CA ASN A 120 26.45 12.97 -23.03
C ASN A 120 27.77 12.84 -22.27
N PHE A 121 28.04 11.66 -21.69
CA PHE A 121 29.16 11.46 -20.77
C PHE A 121 30.11 10.33 -21.19
N GLY A 122 29.76 9.54 -22.22
CA GLY A 122 30.57 8.40 -22.66
C GLY A 122 30.58 7.22 -21.66
N ILE A 123 29.59 7.15 -20.78
CA ILE A 123 29.45 6.10 -19.77
C ILE A 123 28.63 4.97 -20.35
N THR A 124 29.26 3.81 -20.55
CA THR A 124 28.65 2.60 -21.13
C THR A 124 28.58 1.45 -20.14
N ASP A 125 29.26 1.56 -18.99
CA ASP A 125 29.32 0.51 -18.01
C ASP A 125 28.13 0.58 -17.05
N TYR A 126 27.63 -0.59 -16.67
CA TYR A 126 26.56 -0.72 -15.67
C TYR A 126 27.17 -0.92 -14.29
N SER A 127 26.83 -0.04 -13.36
CA SER A 127 27.15 -0.23 -11.94
C SER A 127 26.21 -1.19 -11.24
N PHE A 128 25.03 -1.43 -11.85
CA PHE A 128 23.98 -2.18 -11.20
C PHE A 128 23.06 -2.84 -12.25
N ILE A 129 22.78 -4.12 -12.11
CA ILE A 129 21.87 -4.88 -12.96
C ILE A 129 20.83 -5.58 -12.08
N ASN A 130 19.55 -5.27 -12.28
CA ASN A 130 18.45 -5.97 -11.66
C ASN A 130 17.98 -7.12 -12.55
N ALA A 131 17.89 -8.30 -11.99
CA ALA A 131 17.32 -9.46 -12.68
C ALA A 131 16.20 -10.09 -11.81
N SER A 132 15.05 -10.33 -12.43
CA SER A 132 13.98 -11.09 -11.78
C SER A 132 13.90 -12.48 -12.41
N PRO A 133 13.90 -13.55 -11.60
CA PRO A 133 13.67 -14.89 -12.14
C PRO A 133 12.25 -14.97 -12.73
N SER A 134 12.09 -15.70 -13.83
CA SER A 134 10.76 -15.98 -14.39
C SER A 134 9.89 -16.78 -13.43
N ASP A 135 8.58 -16.65 -13.60
CA ASP A 135 7.61 -17.37 -12.77
C ASP A 135 7.86 -18.90 -12.80
N GLY A 136 8.02 -19.47 -11.63
CA GLY A 136 8.28 -20.90 -11.48
C GLY A 136 9.75 -21.34 -11.62
N ALA A 137 10.68 -20.41 -11.88
CA ALA A 137 12.10 -20.72 -11.89
C ALA A 137 12.60 -21.03 -10.48
N ASP A 138 13.51 -22.00 -10.38
CA ASP A 138 14.21 -22.27 -9.13
C ASP A 138 15.26 -21.19 -8.85
N SER A 139 14.97 -20.33 -7.88
CA SER A 139 15.81 -19.18 -7.52
C SER A 139 17.25 -19.57 -7.18
N GLU A 140 17.45 -20.72 -6.55
CA GLU A 140 18.80 -21.19 -6.19
C GLU A 140 19.60 -21.56 -7.45
N SER A 141 18.96 -22.22 -8.41
CA SER A 141 19.58 -22.56 -9.70
C SER A 141 19.94 -21.32 -10.49
N VAL A 142 19.05 -20.30 -10.54
CA VAL A 142 19.30 -19.02 -11.21
C VAL A 142 20.46 -18.29 -10.54
N SER A 143 20.47 -18.20 -9.22
CA SER A 143 21.53 -17.55 -8.43
C SER A 143 22.88 -18.22 -8.70
N ASN A 144 22.95 -19.54 -8.75
CA ASN A 144 24.17 -20.29 -9.06
C ASN A 144 24.69 -20.04 -10.49
N GLN A 145 23.76 -19.91 -11.47
CA GLN A 145 24.13 -19.58 -12.84
C GLN A 145 24.68 -18.15 -12.94
N LEU A 146 24.04 -17.19 -12.29
CA LEU A 146 24.51 -15.80 -12.21
C LEU A 146 25.88 -15.70 -11.55
N LEU A 147 26.11 -16.44 -10.44
CA LEU A 147 27.42 -16.51 -9.80
C LEU A 147 28.54 -17.03 -10.73
N GLN A 148 28.20 -17.97 -11.62
CA GLN A 148 29.16 -18.43 -12.62
C GLN A 148 29.49 -17.36 -13.67
N ILE A 149 28.47 -16.58 -14.10
CA ILE A 149 28.66 -15.51 -15.10
C ILE A 149 29.54 -14.38 -14.54
N ILE A 150 29.26 -13.96 -13.31
CA ILE A 150 29.98 -12.81 -12.70
C ILE A 150 31.35 -13.17 -12.14
N ARG A 151 31.69 -14.47 -12.08
CA ARG A 151 32.94 -14.96 -11.46
C ARG A 151 34.20 -14.29 -12.01
N ASP A 152 34.19 -14.03 -13.30
CA ASP A 152 35.34 -13.44 -14.01
C ASP A 152 35.25 -11.91 -14.15
N VAL A 153 34.20 -11.30 -13.59
CA VAL A 153 34.00 -9.85 -13.60
C VAL A 153 34.58 -9.24 -12.31
N PRO A 154 35.63 -8.41 -12.40
CA PRO A 154 36.25 -7.82 -11.23
C PRO A 154 35.26 -6.98 -10.42
N LYS A 155 35.26 -7.13 -9.09
CA LYS A 155 34.41 -6.39 -8.15
C LYS A 155 32.89 -6.65 -8.30
N ALA A 156 32.44 -7.55 -9.17
CA ALA A 156 31.02 -7.88 -9.26
C ALA A 156 30.57 -8.67 -8.03
N VAL A 157 29.44 -8.29 -7.48
CA VAL A 157 28.81 -8.95 -6.32
C VAL A 157 27.37 -9.29 -6.68
N LEU A 158 26.98 -10.55 -6.50
CA LEU A 158 25.59 -10.96 -6.59
C LEU A 158 24.93 -10.78 -5.23
N GLN A 159 23.86 -10.00 -5.21
CA GLN A 159 23.01 -9.85 -4.04
C GLN A 159 21.67 -10.51 -4.32
N ASP A 160 21.44 -11.65 -3.67
CA ASP A 160 20.21 -12.43 -3.84
C ASP A 160 19.17 -12.00 -2.80
N TYR A 161 18.12 -11.33 -3.27
CA TYR A 161 17.00 -10.89 -2.44
C TYR A 161 15.82 -11.88 -2.42
N THR A 162 15.88 -12.99 -3.18
CA THR A 162 14.75 -13.91 -3.32
C THR A 162 14.37 -14.56 -2.00
N SER A 163 15.35 -14.97 -1.21
CA SER A 163 15.13 -15.51 0.14
C SER A 163 14.58 -14.45 1.11
N ALA A 164 15.07 -13.22 1.04
CA ALA A 164 14.58 -12.11 1.85
C ALA A 164 13.13 -11.75 1.49
N ILE A 165 12.82 -11.68 0.19
CA ILE A 165 11.46 -11.43 -0.30
C ILE A 165 10.52 -12.55 0.14
N LYS A 166 10.93 -13.81 0.06
CA LYS A 166 10.14 -14.95 0.53
C LYS A 166 9.87 -14.86 2.04
N THR A 167 10.91 -14.61 2.83
CA THR A 167 10.79 -14.44 4.27
C THR A 167 9.84 -13.28 4.62
N GLN A 168 9.95 -12.15 3.91
CA GLN A 168 9.06 -11.00 4.09
C GLN A 168 7.60 -11.34 3.74
N LYS A 169 7.36 -12.06 2.63
CA LYS A 169 6.02 -12.54 2.26
C LYS A 169 5.44 -13.49 3.31
N ASP A 170 6.24 -14.42 3.82
CA ASP A 170 5.82 -15.36 4.86
C ASP A 170 5.50 -14.61 6.17
N TYR A 171 6.30 -13.61 6.54
CA TYR A 171 6.03 -12.74 7.69
C TYR A 171 4.72 -11.97 7.54
N LEU A 172 4.48 -11.35 6.38
CA LEU A 172 3.23 -10.64 6.10
C LEU A 172 2.03 -11.59 6.15
N ARG A 173 2.17 -12.81 5.62
CA ARG A 173 1.14 -13.85 5.71
C ARG A 173 0.85 -14.26 7.15
N GLN A 174 1.87 -14.44 7.97
CA GLN A 174 1.70 -14.73 9.40
C GLN A 174 0.99 -13.59 10.13
N GLN A 175 1.36 -12.33 9.86
CA GLN A 175 0.65 -11.17 10.41
C GLN A 175 -0.82 -11.15 9.97
N GLN A 176 -1.09 -11.41 8.69
CA GLN A 176 -2.46 -11.47 8.17
C GLN A 176 -3.29 -12.55 8.89
N ILE A 177 -2.74 -13.74 9.09
CA ILE A 177 -3.39 -14.84 9.82
C ILE A 177 -3.65 -14.42 11.27
N PHE A 178 -2.67 -13.82 11.93
CA PHE A 178 -2.78 -13.36 13.32
C PHE A 178 -3.90 -12.33 13.49
N PHE A 179 -3.90 -11.25 12.70
CA PHE A 179 -4.94 -10.22 12.78
C PHE A 179 -6.31 -10.76 12.36
N SER A 180 -6.38 -11.63 11.36
CA SER A 180 -7.63 -12.28 10.96
C SER A 180 -8.19 -13.17 12.09
N SER A 181 -7.34 -13.86 12.83
CA SER A 181 -7.75 -14.69 13.98
C SER A 181 -8.34 -13.81 15.10
N ILE A 182 -7.71 -12.68 15.39
CA ILE A 182 -8.25 -11.71 16.36
C ILE A 182 -9.62 -11.19 15.87
N ALA A 183 -9.74 -10.83 14.59
CA ALA A 183 -10.99 -10.34 14.02
C ALA A 183 -12.11 -11.37 14.14
N VAL A 184 -11.83 -12.66 13.89
CA VAL A 184 -12.80 -13.76 14.07
C VAL A 184 -13.23 -13.90 15.53
N ILE A 185 -12.30 -13.83 16.48
CA ILE A 185 -12.62 -13.88 17.92
C ILE A 185 -13.53 -12.70 18.32
N LEU A 186 -13.19 -11.49 17.87
CA LEU A 186 -14.01 -10.29 18.12
C LEU A 186 -15.39 -10.41 17.49
N LEU A 187 -15.50 -10.99 16.27
CA LEU A 187 -16.78 -11.26 15.62
C LEU A 187 -17.65 -12.21 16.45
N ILE A 188 -17.05 -13.27 16.99
CA ILE A 188 -17.77 -14.24 17.85
C ILE A 188 -18.24 -13.56 19.14
N ILE A 189 -17.39 -12.82 19.82
CA ILE A 189 -17.74 -12.07 21.04
C ILE A 189 -18.87 -11.08 20.74
N SER A 190 -18.75 -10.30 19.67
CA SER A 190 -19.78 -9.33 19.24
C SER A 190 -21.10 -10.00 18.93
N SER A 191 -21.08 -11.17 18.27
CA SER A 191 -22.28 -11.96 17.97
C SER A 191 -22.98 -12.39 19.25
N PHE A 192 -22.26 -12.90 20.26
CA PHE A 192 -22.82 -13.22 21.56
C PHE A 192 -23.39 -11.98 22.26
N HIS A 193 -22.72 -10.84 22.13
CA HIS A 193 -23.21 -9.58 22.72
C HIS A 193 -24.53 -9.14 22.09
N ILE A 194 -24.66 -9.24 20.77
CA ILE A 194 -25.91 -8.93 20.04
C ILE A 194 -27.02 -9.87 20.50
N VAL A 195 -26.77 -11.19 20.55
CA VAL A 195 -27.76 -12.19 21.01
C VAL A 195 -28.23 -11.87 22.42
N ASN A 196 -27.30 -11.56 23.33
CA ASN A 196 -27.62 -11.26 24.72
C ASN A 196 -28.40 -9.94 24.86
N SER A 197 -27.99 -8.89 24.14
CA SER A 197 -28.67 -7.60 24.12
C SER A 197 -30.10 -7.73 23.55
N MET A 198 -30.28 -8.47 22.46
CA MET A 198 -31.59 -8.70 21.88
C MET A 198 -32.50 -9.55 22.78
N ASN A 199 -31.93 -10.54 23.48
CA ASN A 199 -32.66 -11.32 24.47
C ASN A 199 -33.21 -10.43 25.59
N HIS A 200 -32.37 -9.55 26.15
CA HIS A 200 -32.80 -8.58 27.14
C HIS A 200 -33.87 -7.62 26.62
N THR A 201 -33.72 -7.10 25.42
CA THR A 201 -34.69 -6.19 24.79
C THR A 201 -36.05 -6.87 24.59
N ILE A 202 -36.07 -8.11 24.13
CA ILE A 202 -37.29 -8.88 23.93
C ILE A 202 -37.96 -9.20 25.27
N LEU A 203 -37.19 -9.58 26.28
CA LEU A 203 -37.71 -9.85 27.61
C LEU A 203 -38.28 -8.58 28.27
N ALA A 204 -37.61 -7.45 28.15
CA ALA A 204 -38.08 -6.17 28.70
C ALA A 204 -39.42 -5.71 28.06
N ARG A 205 -39.65 -6.07 26.79
CA ARG A 205 -40.90 -5.74 26.06
C ARG A 205 -41.87 -6.92 26.00
N ARG A 206 -41.69 -7.94 26.83
CA ARG A 206 -42.50 -9.17 26.80
C ARG A 206 -44.01 -8.90 26.89
N ARG A 207 -44.41 -7.98 27.75
CA ARG A 207 -45.81 -7.59 27.90
C ARG A 207 -46.36 -6.91 26.67
N GLU A 208 -45.62 -6.03 26.04
CA GLU A 208 -46.01 -5.37 24.77
C GLU A 208 -46.23 -6.40 23.67
N TYR A 209 -45.31 -7.34 23.54
CA TYR A 209 -45.38 -8.41 22.56
C TYR A 209 -46.54 -9.39 22.86
N GLY A 210 -46.79 -9.70 24.15
CA GLY A 210 -47.96 -10.49 24.55
C GLY A 210 -49.28 -9.85 24.15
N ILE A 211 -49.43 -8.53 24.33
CA ILE A 211 -50.60 -7.77 23.89
C ILE A 211 -50.78 -7.83 22.37
N ILE A 212 -49.69 -7.63 21.61
CA ILE A 212 -49.72 -7.70 20.14
C ILE A 212 -50.13 -9.11 19.67
N ARG A 213 -49.65 -10.17 20.34
CA ARG A 213 -50.05 -11.54 20.03
C ARG A 213 -51.53 -11.80 20.40
N ALA A 214 -51.99 -11.25 21.52
CA ALA A 214 -53.39 -11.34 21.91
C ALA A 214 -54.36 -10.62 20.95
N MET A 215 -53.89 -9.57 20.26
CA MET A 215 -54.66 -8.90 19.19
C MET A 215 -54.74 -9.71 17.88
N GLY A 216 -54.15 -10.91 17.83
CA GLY A 216 -54.32 -11.84 16.70
C GLY A 216 -53.20 -11.84 15.68
N ILE A 217 -52.00 -11.32 16.00
CA ILE A 217 -50.86 -11.48 15.11
C ILE A 217 -50.48 -12.96 15.00
N THR A 218 -50.21 -13.43 13.80
CA THR A 218 -49.77 -14.81 13.58
C THR A 218 -48.31 -14.97 14.02
N ASP A 219 -47.90 -16.21 14.35
CA ASP A 219 -46.51 -16.49 14.70
C ASP A 219 -45.54 -16.06 13.62
N ASN A 220 -45.86 -16.25 12.33
CA ASN A 220 -45.08 -15.73 11.21
C ASN A 220 -45.02 -14.20 11.17
N GLY A 221 -46.10 -13.51 11.50
CA GLY A 221 -46.12 -12.05 11.61
C GLY A 221 -45.22 -11.55 12.72
N PHE A 222 -45.22 -12.23 13.85
CA PHE A 222 -44.34 -11.95 14.97
C PHE A 222 -42.85 -12.16 14.63
N TYR A 223 -42.53 -13.30 13.96
CA TYR A 223 -41.15 -13.51 13.47
C TYR A 223 -40.68 -12.43 12.52
N LYS A 224 -41.52 -12.03 11.56
CA LYS A 224 -41.18 -10.97 10.62
C LYS A 224 -40.89 -9.64 11.34
N MET A 225 -41.71 -9.29 12.32
CA MET A 225 -41.55 -8.06 13.10
C MET A 225 -40.22 -8.04 13.86
N ILE A 226 -39.86 -9.14 14.54
CA ILE A 226 -38.60 -9.24 15.26
C ILE A 226 -37.40 -9.30 14.32
N LEU A 227 -37.53 -10.04 13.20
CA LEU A 227 -36.49 -10.12 12.18
C LEU A 227 -36.23 -8.74 11.56
N GLN A 228 -37.27 -7.95 11.26
CA GLN A 228 -37.11 -6.58 10.79
C GLN A 228 -36.32 -5.71 11.78
N THR A 229 -36.56 -5.89 13.08
CA THR A 229 -35.79 -5.18 14.13
C THR A 229 -34.31 -5.57 14.08
N GLY A 230 -33.99 -6.86 13.96
CA GLY A 230 -32.62 -7.33 13.82
C GLY A 230 -31.92 -6.79 12.57
N ILE A 231 -32.60 -6.83 11.44
CA ILE A 231 -32.09 -6.28 10.18
C ILE A 231 -31.83 -4.76 10.31
N LEU A 232 -32.76 -4.02 10.94
CA LEU A 232 -32.61 -2.58 11.14
C LEU A 232 -31.38 -2.25 12.00
N TYR A 233 -31.12 -3.01 13.06
CA TYR A 233 -29.89 -2.84 13.87
C TYR A 233 -28.64 -3.16 13.05
N GLY A 234 -28.65 -4.22 12.25
CA GLY A 234 -27.56 -4.54 11.34
C GLY A 234 -27.27 -3.43 10.34
N LEU A 235 -28.30 -2.89 9.68
CA LEU A 235 -28.17 -1.79 8.73
C LEU A 235 -27.69 -0.50 9.39
N LEU A 236 -28.16 -0.18 10.59
CA LEU A 236 -27.64 0.98 11.34
C LEU A 236 -26.16 0.82 11.67
N ALA A 237 -25.72 -0.38 12.10
CA ALA A 237 -24.31 -0.67 12.34
C ALA A 237 -23.50 -0.53 11.06
N ASP A 238 -24.01 -0.97 9.91
CA ASP A 238 -23.33 -0.85 8.62
C ASP A 238 -23.15 0.60 8.18
N VAL A 239 -24.09 1.49 8.47
CA VAL A 239 -23.91 2.93 8.24
C VAL A 239 -22.72 3.45 9.05
N PHE A 240 -22.55 3.04 10.30
CA PHE A 240 -21.38 3.42 11.11
C PHE A 240 -20.09 2.80 10.56
N ILE A 241 -20.10 1.53 10.16
CA ILE A 241 -18.94 0.87 9.53
C ILE A 241 -18.50 1.65 8.28
N PHE A 242 -19.46 1.97 7.41
CA PHE A 242 -19.22 2.73 6.19
C PHE A 242 -18.63 4.12 6.47
N LEU A 243 -19.21 4.85 7.43
CA LEU A 243 -18.72 6.18 7.81
C LEU A 243 -17.31 6.13 8.42
N ILE A 244 -17.05 5.20 9.35
CA ILE A 244 -15.73 5.04 9.98
C ILE A 244 -14.69 4.66 8.93
N TYR A 245 -15.02 3.73 8.04
CA TYR A 245 -14.12 3.32 6.97
C TYR A 245 -13.74 4.50 6.07
N HIS A 246 -14.72 5.21 5.50
CA HIS A 246 -14.44 6.28 4.54
C HIS A 246 -13.89 7.57 5.15
N LEU A 247 -14.32 7.93 6.37
CA LEU A 247 -13.91 9.19 6.99
C LEU A 247 -12.60 9.07 7.79
N ILE A 248 -12.33 7.91 8.37
CA ILE A 248 -11.22 7.72 9.29
C ILE A 248 -10.17 6.76 8.72
N LEU A 249 -10.56 5.50 8.45
CA LEU A 249 -9.59 4.46 8.12
C LEU A 249 -8.94 4.68 6.77
N ARG A 250 -9.72 4.94 5.73
CA ARG A 250 -9.21 5.19 4.38
C ARG A 250 -8.30 6.42 4.37
N ARG A 251 -8.76 7.55 4.90
CA ARG A 251 -7.95 8.78 4.93
C ARG A 251 -6.69 8.65 5.77
N GLY A 252 -6.78 7.96 6.93
CA GLY A 252 -5.62 7.71 7.78
C GLY A 252 -4.59 6.83 7.09
N MET A 253 -5.04 5.82 6.34
CA MET A 253 -4.16 4.93 5.60
C MET A 253 -3.53 5.63 4.39
N ASP A 254 -4.30 6.41 3.63
CA ASP A 254 -3.78 7.20 2.51
C ASP A 254 -2.72 8.20 3.01
N TYR A 255 -2.98 8.86 4.14
CA TYR A 255 -2.00 9.73 4.79
C TYR A 255 -0.73 8.96 5.18
N TYR A 256 -0.87 7.78 5.79
CA TYR A 256 0.26 6.94 6.19
C TYR A 256 1.07 6.46 4.97
N MET A 257 0.39 6.03 3.91
CA MET A 257 1.04 5.60 2.66
C MET A 257 1.83 6.75 2.03
N ALA A 258 1.23 7.94 1.94
CA ALA A 258 1.87 9.09 1.31
C ALA A 258 3.04 9.67 2.13
N HIS A 259 2.89 9.81 3.45
CA HIS A 259 3.84 10.59 4.27
C HIS A 259 4.84 9.73 5.02
N VAL A 260 4.47 8.50 5.39
CA VAL A 260 5.37 7.60 6.14
C VAL A 260 6.08 6.62 5.19
N LEU A 261 5.32 5.98 4.30
CA LEU A 261 5.87 5.01 3.34
C LEU A 261 6.32 5.66 2.03
N GLN A 262 5.97 6.93 1.81
CA GLN A 262 6.31 7.70 0.60
C GLN A 262 5.80 7.07 -0.71
N PHE A 263 4.67 6.36 -0.65
CA PHE A 263 3.96 5.84 -1.81
C PHE A 263 2.78 6.76 -2.14
N LEU A 264 2.99 7.74 -3.04
CA LEU A 264 2.03 8.81 -3.30
C LEU A 264 0.79 8.36 -4.09
N HIS A 265 0.94 7.36 -4.93
CA HIS A 265 -0.13 6.90 -5.83
C HIS A 265 -0.73 5.55 -5.43
N LEU A 266 -0.23 4.93 -4.36
CA LEU A 266 -0.84 3.73 -3.83
C LEU A 266 -1.97 4.10 -2.88
N THR A 267 -3.19 3.88 -3.31
CA THR A 267 -4.37 3.97 -2.45
C THR A 267 -4.58 2.65 -1.72
N SER A 268 -4.78 2.74 -0.43
CA SER A 268 -5.06 1.56 0.40
C SER A 268 -6.56 1.31 0.45
N ASP A 269 -7.14 1.00 -0.70
CA ASP A 269 -8.56 0.70 -0.79
C ASP A 269 -8.83 -0.78 -0.46
N VAL A 270 -9.73 -1.00 0.50
CA VAL A 270 -10.33 -2.32 0.68
C VAL A 270 -11.27 -2.55 -0.52
N PRO A 271 -11.12 -3.65 -1.27
CA PRO A 271 -12.01 -3.91 -2.39
C PRO A 271 -13.48 -3.84 -1.98
N ASP A 272 -14.30 -3.15 -2.76
CA ASP A 272 -15.74 -2.96 -2.47
C ASP A 272 -16.47 -4.29 -2.23
N MET A 273 -16.03 -5.36 -2.89
CA MET A 273 -16.55 -6.70 -2.68
C MET A 273 -16.29 -7.22 -1.25
N VAL A 274 -15.13 -6.91 -0.67
CA VAL A 274 -14.79 -7.33 0.70
C VAL A 274 -15.58 -6.51 1.71
N LEU A 275 -15.65 -5.18 1.52
CA LEU A 275 -16.41 -4.29 2.40
C LEU A 275 -17.89 -4.66 2.40
N SER A 276 -18.51 -4.82 1.23
CA SER A 276 -19.91 -5.26 1.11
C SER A 276 -20.14 -6.65 1.67
N GLY A 277 -19.21 -7.57 1.52
CA GLY A 277 -19.26 -8.89 2.14
C GLY A 277 -19.31 -8.84 3.67
N ILE A 278 -18.50 -7.98 4.29
CA ILE A 278 -18.49 -7.76 5.74
C ILE A 278 -19.83 -7.16 6.19
N MET A 279 -20.36 -6.17 5.48
CA MET A 279 -21.65 -5.55 5.79
C MET A 279 -22.80 -6.56 5.70
N ILE A 280 -22.86 -7.35 4.63
CA ILE A 280 -23.88 -8.41 4.48
C ILE A 280 -23.76 -9.42 5.62
N LEU A 281 -22.56 -9.86 5.97
CA LEU A 281 -22.32 -10.79 7.07
C LEU A 281 -22.81 -10.21 8.41
N ASN A 282 -22.57 -8.92 8.67
CA ASN A 282 -23.03 -8.24 9.87
C ASN A 282 -24.57 -8.24 9.97
N VAL A 283 -25.28 -7.91 8.88
CA VAL A 283 -26.74 -7.95 8.85
C VAL A 283 -27.25 -9.37 9.07
N LEU A 284 -26.62 -10.39 8.48
CA LEU A 284 -27.00 -11.79 8.68
C LEU A 284 -26.82 -12.23 10.13
N ILE A 285 -25.73 -11.83 10.77
CA ILE A 285 -25.50 -12.13 12.19
C ILE A 285 -26.55 -11.43 13.06
N ALA A 286 -26.84 -10.16 12.83
CA ALA A 286 -27.86 -9.42 13.56
C ALA A 286 -29.25 -10.03 13.38
N ALA A 287 -29.60 -10.45 12.17
CA ALA A 287 -30.87 -11.15 11.87
C ALA A 287 -30.94 -12.51 12.58
N ALA A 288 -29.86 -13.30 12.55
CA ALA A 288 -29.79 -14.60 13.22
C ALA A 288 -29.89 -14.46 14.75
N ALA A 289 -29.25 -13.45 15.31
CA ALA A 289 -29.22 -13.19 16.75
C ALA A 289 -30.62 -12.98 17.36
N VAL A 290 -31.55 -12.40 16.60
CA VAL A 290 -32.92 -12.14 17.10
C VAL A 290 -33.85 -13.36 16.97
N LEU A 291 -33.52 -14.33 16.10
CA LEU A 291 -34.34 -15.50 15.88
C LEU A 291 -34.42 -16.45 17.09
N PHE A 292 -33.30 -16.58 17.82
CA PHE A 292 -33.24 -17.47 18.97
C PHE A 292 -34.20 -17.02 20.12
N PRO A 293 -34.13 -15.76 20.60
CA PRO A 293 -35.07 -15.27 21.61
C PRO A 293 -36.53 -15.26 21.10
N ALA A 294 -36.79 -14.95 19.83
CA ALA A 294 -38.10 -14.96 19.25
C ALA A 294 -38.74 -16.36 19.28
N ARG A 295 -37.97 -17.43 18.94
CA ARG A 295 -38.42 -18.81 19.03
C ARG A 295 -38.78 -19.22 20.46
N LYS A 296 -38.00 -18.79 21.44
CA LYS A 296 -38.25 -19.09 22.85
C LYS A 296 -39.58 -18.46 23.28
N MET A 297 -39.83 -17.22 22.90
CA MET A 297 -41.01 -16.47 23.26
C MET A 297 -42.30 -17.06 22.65
N ILE A 298 -42.27 -17.53 21.41
CA ILE A 298 -43.45 -18.16 20.75
C ILE A 298 -43.83 -19.47 21.41
N ARG A 299 -42.89 -20.21 22.00
CA ARG A 299 -43.18 -21.47 22.71
C ARG A 299 -43.80 -21.25 24.07
N GLU A 300 -43.76 -20.04 24.63
CA GLU A 300 -44.37 -19.70 25.91
C GLU A 300 -45.84 -19.33 25.70
N HIS A 301 -46.72 -19.72 26.68
CA HIS A 301 -48.14 -19.41 26.61
C HIS A 301 -48.37 -17.89 26.76
N ILE A 302 -49.25 -17.34 25.93
CA ILE A 302 -49.60 -15.91 25.87
C ILE A 302 -50.05 -15.37 27.26
N ILE A 303 -50.78 -16.18 28.01
CA ILE A 303 -51.28 -15.82 29.36
C ILE A 303 -50.14 -15.54 30.33
N THR A 304 -49.06 -16.31 30.27
CA THR A 304 -47.86 -16.13 31.12
C THR A 304 -47.07 -14.88 30.73
N GLU A 305 -47.15 -14.42 29.49
CA GLU A 305 -46.50 -13.20 29.02
C GLU A 305 -47.19 -11.92 29.51
N ILE A 306 -48.52 -11.96 29.75
CA ILE A 306 -49.28 -10.77 30.16
C ILE A 306 -49.27 -10.61 31.68
N THR A 307 -49.13 -11.72 32.41
CA THR A 307 -49.23 -11.75 33.91
C THR A 307 -47.91 -11.60 34.66
N GLN A 308 -46.77 -11.65 33.97
CA GLN A 308 -45.43 -11.31 34.47
C GLN A 308 -45.01 -9.93 33.96
#